data_2d87048952f6937acf1e318f758b8209
#
_entry.id   2d87048952f6937acf1e318f758b8209
#
_cell.length_a   1.000
_cell.length_b   1.000
_cell.length_c   1.000
_cell.angle_alpha   90.00
_cell.angle_beta   90.00
_cell.angle_gamma   90.00
#
_symmetry.space_group_name_H-M   'P 1'
#
loop_
_entity.id
_entity.type
_entity.pdbx_description
1 polymer ?
#
loop_
_entity_poly.entity_id
_entity_poly.type
_entity_poly.pdbx_seq_one_letter_code
_entity_poly.pdbx_strand_id
1 'polypeptide(L)'
;MKSYPLSIVTPDGSAYSGQAVSLSVRGLEGDLAVMAGHVPFITSVKPSTLTLETGDGQIRTGRVGGGILTVSPDSVTLLTSHVDWE
;
A
#
# COMPACT_ATOMS: atom_id res chain seq x y z
N MET A 1 -7.85 4.24 16.06
CA MET A 1 -7.31 3.02 15.44
C MET A 1 -5.80 3.14 15.31
N LYS A 2 -5.12 2.01 15.39
CA LYS A 2 -3.67 2.01 15.17
C LYS A 2 -3.35 2.23 13.71
N SER A 3 -2.28 2.96 13.47
CA SER A 3 -1.81 3.23 12.12
C SER A 3 -0.33 2.86 11.99
N TYR A 4 0.15 2.89 10.76
CA TYR A 4 1.56 2.63 10.46
C TYR A 4 2.04 3.57 9.36
N PRO A 5 3.35 3.86 9.30
CA PRO A 5 3.88 4.65 8.20
C PRO A 5 3.78 3.86 6.88
N LEU A 6 3.25 4.51 5.86
CA LEU A 6 3.14 3.93 4.52
C LEU A 6 3.76 4.88 3.51
N SER A 7 4.58 4.32 2.63
CA SER A 7 5.13 5.04 1.48
C SER A 7 4.74 4.29 0.21
N ILE A 8 4.19 5.00 -0.77
CA ILE A 8 3.94 4.47 -2.10
C ILE A 8 4.81 5.27 -3.05
N VAL A 9 5.72 4.60 -3.71
CA VAL A 9 6.75 5.24 -4.54
C VAL A 9 6.66 4.73 -5.96
N THR A 10 6.74 5.68 -6.90
CA THR A 10 6.78 5.40 -8.34
C THR A 10 8.06 6.02 -8.92
N PRO A 11 8.40 5.72 -10.20
CA PRO A 11 9.54 6.39 -10.82
C PRO A 11 9.43 7.91 -10.87
N ASP A 12 8.21 8.44 -10.80
CA ASP A 12 7.97 9.90 -10.82
C ASP A 12 8.07 10.51 -9.42
N GLY A 13 8.22 9.72 -8.38
CA GLY A 13 8.34 10.20 -7.02
C GLY A 13 7.34 9.54 -6.07
N SER A 14 7.08 10.22 -4.95
CA SER A 14 6.16 9.71 -3.93
C SER A 14 4.71 9.91 -4.36
N ALA A 15 3.96 8.82 -4.44
CA ALA A 15 2.52 8.89 -4.70
C ALA A 15 1.72 9.03 -3.40
N TYR A 16 2.28 8.56 -2.29
CA TYR A 16 1.69 8.73 -0.96
C TYR A 16 2.79 8.60 0.09
N SER A 17 2.71 9.41 1.12
CA SER A 17 3.60 9.28 2.27
C SER A 17 2.84 9.77 3.49
N GLY A 18 2.63 8.90 4.47
CA GLY A 18 1.91 9.26 5.68
C GLY A 18 1.44 8.04 6.44
N GLN A 19 0.56 8.27 7.40
CA GLN A 19 0.01 7.20 8.23
C GLN A 19 -1.13 6.51 7.51
N ALA A 20 -1.21 5.19 7.65
CA ALA A 20 -2.27 4.38 7.09
C ALA A 20 -2.85 3.46 8.16
N VAL A 21 -4.15 3.21 8.08
CA VAL A 21 -4.84 2.24 8.93
C VAL A 21 -4.92 0.90 8.22
N SER A 22 -5.17 0.92 6.90
CA SER A 22 -5.18 -0.30 6.10
C SER A 22 -4.79 -0.01 4.66
N LEU A 23 -4.18 -0.99 4.02
CA LEU A 23 -3.84 -0.95 2.61
C LEU A 23 -4.28 -2.28 2.00
N SER A 24 -5.13 -2.23 0.98
CA SER A 24 -5.61 -3.42 0.28
C SER A 24 -5.11 -3.39 -1.16
N VAL A 25 -4.50 -4.47 -1.58
CA VAL A 25 -3.99 -4.65 -2.96
C VAL A 25 -4.17 -6.10 -3.35
N ARG A 26 -3.93 -6.40 -4.63
CA ARG A 26 -3.90 -7.79 -5.09
C ARG A 26 -2.45 -8.25 -5.17
N GLY A 27 -2.10 -9.23 -4.34
CA GLY A 27 -0.81 -9.87 -4.37
C GLY A 27 -0.77 -11.04 -5.33
N LEU A 28 0.37 -11.75 -5.32
CA LEU A 28 0.59 -12.87 -6.22
C LEU A 28 -0.43 -13.99 -6.02
N GLU A 29 -0.85 -14.23 -4.79
CA GLU A 29 -1.76 -15.32 -4.44
C GLU A 29 -3.20 -14.87 -4.22
N GLY A 30 -3.51 -13.60 -4.48
CA GLY A 30 -4.84 -13.06 -4.33
C GLY A 30 -4.85 -11.76 -3.54
N ASP A 31 -6.04 -11.34 -3.14
CA ASP A 31 -6.21 -10.08 -2.41
C ASP A 31 -5.58 -10.16 -1.03
N LEU A 32 -4.94 -9.08 -0.62
CA LEU A 32 -4.38 -8.98 0.72
C LEU A 32 -4.63 -7.59 1.30
N ALA A 33 -4.64 -7.53 2.61
CA ALA A 33 -4.77 -6.27 3.33
C ALA A 33 -3.69 -6.20 4.41
N VAL A 34 -3.07 -5.03 4.54
CA VAL A 34 -2.05 -4.78 5.56
C VAL A 34 -2.64 -3.83 6.59
N MET A 35 -2.64 -4.26 7.84
CA MET A 35 -3.13 -3.47 8.98
C MET A 35 -2.03 -3.37 10.02
N ALA A 36 -2.19 -2.46 10.99
CA ALA A 36 -1.23 -2.33 12.09
C ALA A 36 -1.10 -3.66 12.83
N GLY A 37 0.11 -3.99 13.28
CA GLY A 37 0.38 -5.27 13.92
C GLY A 37 0.67 -6.40 12.94
N HIS A 38 0.90 -6.08 11.69
CA HIS A 38 1.17 -7.03 10.62
C HIS A 38 2.48 -7.80 10.82
N VAL A 39 2.54 -9.00 10.23
CA VAL A 39 3.76 -9.80 10.18
C VAL A 39 4.61 -9.31 9.01
N PRO A 40 5.93 -9.14 9.19
CA PRO A 40 6.80 -8.71 8.08
C PRO A 40 6.80 -9.71 6.94
N PHE A 41 6.69 -9.19 5.70
CA PHE A 41 6.80 -10.02 4.51
C PHE A 41 7.08 -9.15 3.28
N ILE A 42 7.42 -9.79 2.18
CA ILE A 42 7.60 -9.15 0.87
C ILE A 42 6.79 -9.95 -0.14
N THR A 43 6.05 -9.26 -0.98
CA THR A 43 5.27 -9.92 -2.03
C THR A 43 5.20 -9.06 -3.28
N SER A 44 5.01 -9.72 -4.42
CA SER A 44 4.70 -9.04 -5.67
C SER A 44 3.25 -8.57 -5.65
N VAL A 45 3.00 -7.41 -6.24
CA VAL A 45 1.66 -6.85 -6.41
C VAL A 45 1.33 -6.86 -7.88
N LYS A 46 0.15 -7.36 -8.22
CA LYS A 46 -0.34 -7.37 -9.60
C LYS A 46 -1.00 -6.03 -9.93
N PRO A 47 -1.05 -5.65 -11.23
CA PRO A 47 -1.88 -4.51 -11.63
C PRO A 47 -3.30 -4.70 -11.14
N SER A 48 -3.79 -3.74 -10.35
CA SER A 48 -5.05 -3.92 -9.63
C SER A 48 -5.53 -2.61 -9.02
N THR A 49 -6.69 -2.66 -8.39
CA THR A 49 -7.20 -1.56 -7.59
C THR A 49 -6.55 -1.60 -6.21
N LEU A 50 -6.10 -0.44 -5.76
CA LEU A 50 -5.57 -0.24 -4.42
C LEU A 50 -6.59 0.54 -3.61
N THR A 51 -6.84 0.13 -2.39
CA THR A 51 -7.68 0.86 -1.46
C THR A 51 -6.87 1.17 -0.20
N LEU A 52 -6.84 2.44 0.17
CA LEU A 52 -6.06 2.95 1.29
C LEU A 52 -6.98 3.66 2.26
N GLU A 53 -6.94 3.26 3.52
CA GLU A 53 -7.54 4.04 4.59
C GLU A 53 -6.42 4.79 5.30
N THR A 54 -6.47 6.12 5.24
CA THR A 54 -5.44 6.98 5.85
C THR A 54 -5.61 7.06 7.35
N GLY A 55 -4.57 7.56 8.03
CA GLY A 55 -4.59 7.68 9.49
C GLY A 55 -5.67 8.62 10.02
N ASP A 56 -6.15 9.55 9.19
CA ASP A 56 -7.23 10.46 9.56
C ASP A 56 -8.61 9.96 9.13
N GLY A 57 -8.71 8.71 8.67
CA GLY A 57 -9.98 8.06 8.38
C GLY A 57 -10.50 8.24 6.97
N GLN A 58 -9.75 8.85 6.07
CA GLN A 58 -10.17 8.99 4.68
C GLN A 58 -9.91 7.71 3.90
N ILE A 59 -10.80 7.42 2.98
CA ILE A 59 -10.62 6.28 2.06
C ILE A 59 -10.19 6.82 0.71
N ARG A 60 -9.08 6.32 0.21
CA ARG A 60 -8.57 6.67 -1.12
C ARG A 60 -8.48 5.41 -1.95
N THR A 61 -8.91 5.50 -3.19
CA THR A 61 -8.89 4.38 -4.12
C THR A 61 -8.11 4.79 -5.36
N GLY A 62 -7.35 3.86 -5.89
CA GLY A 62 -6.57 4.10 -7.10
C GLY A 62 -6.27 2.81 -7.82
N ARG A 63 -5.65 2.92 -8.98
CA ARG A 63 -5.18 1.77 -9.74
C ARG A 63 -3.66 1.80 -9.76
N VAL A 64 -3.07 0.65 -9.48
CA VAL A 64 -1.61 0.49 -9.48
C VAL A 64 -1.20 -0.44 -10.61
N GLY A 65 0.00 -0.24 -11.12
CA GLY A 65 0.55 -0.99 -12.25
C GLY A 65 1.32 -2.20 -11.83
N GLY A 66 1.24 -2.69 -10.70
CA GLY A 66 2.07 -3.81 -10.23
C GLY A 66 3.36 -3.33 -9.63
N GLY A 67 4.00 -4.17 -8.84
CA GLY A 67 5.24 -3.82 -8.17
C GLY A 67 5.56 -4.75 -7.02
N ILE A 68 6.24 -4.20 -6.03
CA ILE A 68 6.71 -4.94 -4.86
C ILE A 68 6.20 -4.25 -3.60
N LEU A 69 5.56 -5.02 -2.75
CA LEU A 69 5.13 -4.57 -1.43
C LEU A 69 6.07 -5.14 -0.38
N THR A 70 6.69 -4.26 0.38
CA THR A 70 7.58 -4.63 1.48
C THR A 70 6.93 -4.23 2.79
N VAL A 71 6.66 -5.19 3.65
CA VAL A 71 6.06 -4.98 4.95
C VAL A 71 7.12 -5.25 6.01
N SER A 72 7.49 -4.21 6.73
CA SER A 72 8.47 -4.27 7.82
C SER A 72 7.76 -4.05 9.15
N PRO A 73 8.38 -4.39 10.30
CA PRO A 73 7.73 -4.17 11.59
C PRO A 73 7.30 -2.72 11.83
N ASP A 74 8.07 -1.75 11.30
CA ASP A 74 7.87 -0.34 11.59
C ASP A 74 7.26 0.45 10.44
N SER A 75 7.17 -0.13 9.24
CA SER A 75 6.73 0.63 8.07
C SER A 75 6.33 -0.30 6.94
N VAL A 76 5.62 0.25 5.97
CA VAL A 76 5.21 -0.45 4.76
C VAL A 76 5.59 0.39 3.55
N THR A 77 6.17 -0.24 2.54
CA THR A 77 6.55 0.44 1.31
C THR A 77 6.00 -0.33 0.11
N LEU A 78 5.31 0.38 -0.77
CA LEU A 78 4.88 -0.15 -2.05
C LEU A 78 5.66 0.57 -3.16
N LEU A 79 6.42 -0.21 -3.92
CA LEU A 79 7.09 0.28 -5.12
C LEU A 79 6.28 -0.19 -6.31
N THR A 80 5.78 0.75 -7.09
CA THR A 80 4.91 0.42 -8.23
C THR A 80 5.26 1.32 -9.42
N SER A 81 4.89 0.88 -10.61
CA SER A 81 5.18 1.63 -11.83
C SER A 81 4.39 2.94 -11.91
N HIS A 82 3.17 2.94 -11.41
CA HIS A 82 2.32 4.13 -11.39
C HIS A 82 1.15 3.93 -10.44
N VAL A 83 0.56 5.04 -10.02
CA VAL A 83 -0.70 5.06 -9.26
C VAL A 83 -1.61 6.09 -9.90
N ASP A 84 -2.80 5.67 -10.31
CA ASP A 84 -3.84 6.56 -10.81
C ASP A 84 -4.93 6.66 -9.75
N TRP A 85 -4.92 7.75 -8.99
CA TRP A 85 -5.91 7.96 -7.95
C TRP A 85 -7.27 8.29 -8.56
N GLU A 86 -8.30 7.71 -7.98
CA GLU A 86 -9.68 8.00 -8.35
C GLU A 86 -10.32 9.05 -7.46
#